data_1cb2c34a08794fb7b29ce3e775de00df
#
_entry.id   1cb2c34a08794fb7b29ce3e775de00df
#
_cell.length_a   1.000
_cell.length_b   1.000
_cell.length_c   1.000
_cell.angle_alpha   90.00
_cell.angle_beta   90.00
_cell.angle_gamma   90.00
#
_symmetry.space_group_name_H-M   'P 1'
#
loop_
_entity.id
_entity.type
_entity.pdbx_description
1 polymer ?
#
loop_
_entity_poly.entity_id
_entity_poly.type
_entity_poly.pdbx_seq_one_letter_code
_entity_poly.pdbx_strand_id
1 'polypeptide(L)'
;MALLGFAAGVYLLPILVQPPAPDIALVESRLSTPLFTANFARERKDSDALHWGEGELRLYTDTLVFEGKLAPGPDYRLYLTPEFVETEAAFLAIKEKSLDVGTIKNFDGFVLNHSTAVNDAQYTSAVVWCETFGQFITSGQYRP
;
A
#
# COMPACT_ATOMS: atom_id res chain seq x y z
N MET A 1 27.82 -15.51 -6.24
CA MET A 1 28.16 -14.17 -5.71
C MET A 1 27.29 -13.07 -6.31
N ALA A 2 27.16 -13.02 -7.64
CA ALA A 2 26.34 -12.00 -8.32
C ALA A 2 24.88 -12.03 -7.91
N LEU A 3 24.29 -13.21 -7.69
CA LEU A 3 22.89 -13.36 -7.27
C LEU A 3 22.62 -12.80 -5.87
N LEU A 4 23.56 -12.99 -4.93
CA LEU A 4 23.46 -12.45 -3.58
C LEU A 4 23.53 -10.92 -3.60
N GLY A 5 24.43 -10.36 -4.41
CA GLY A 5 24.55 -8.92 -4.58
C GLY A 5 23.29 -8.31 -5.20
N PHE A 6 22.70 -8.98 -6.19
CA PHE A 6 21.46 -8.54 -6.83
C PHE A 6 20.29 -8.57 -5.84
N ALA A 7 20.13 -9.67 -5.09
CA ALA A 7 19.06 -9.80 -4.10
C ALA A 7 19.19 -8.75 -2.98
N ALA A 8 20.41 -8.51 -2.50
CA ALA A 8 20.69 -7.49 -1.50
C ALA A 8 20.37 -6.09 -2.05
N GLY A 9 20.71 -5.81 -3.31
CA GLY A 9 20.41 -4.54 -3.96
C GLY A 9 18.89 -4.30 -4.10
N VAL A 10 18.15 -5.32 -4.52
CA VAL A 10 16.70 -5.24 -4.66
C VAL A 10 16.04 -4.93 -3.32
N TYR A 11 16.54 -5.49 -2.22
CA TYR A 11 16.00 -5.27 -0.87
C TYR A 11 16.48 -3.95 -0.27
N LEU A 12 17.79 -3.66 -0.36
CA LEU A 12 18.42 -2.53 0.35
C LEU A 12 18.30 -1.20 -0.38
N LEU A 13 18.35 -1.20 -1.71
CA LEU A 13 18.31 0.05 -2.47
C LEU A 13 17.04 0.86 -2.22
N PRO A 14 15.82 0.27 -2.19
CA PRO A 14 14.63 1.03 -1.85
C PRO A 14 14.71 1.69 -0.47
N ILE A 15 15.34 1.04 0.51
CA ILE A 15 15.54 1.62 1.84
C ILE A 15 16.47 2.83 1.76
N LEU A 16 17.59 2.68 1.03
CA LEU A 16 18.61 3.72 0.94
C LEU A 16 18.13 4.98 0.19
N VAL A 17 17.24 4.81 -0.77
CA VAL A 17 16.75 5.91 -1.59
C VAL A 17 15.38 6.41 -1.16
N GLN A 18 14.78 5.87 -0.09
CA GLN A 18 13.48 6.35 0.34
C GLN A 18 13.58 7.80 0.83
N PRO A 19 12.60 8.64 0.47
CA PRO A 19 12.57 10.01 0.95
C PRO A 19 12.31 10.06 2.45
N PRO A 20 12.53 11.21 3.10
CA PRO A 20 12.17 11.37 4.51
C PRO A 20 10.71 10.98 4.74
N ALA A 21 10.44 10.30 5.85
CA ALA A 21 9.08 9.91 6.20
C ALA A 21 8.22 11.18 6.43
N PRO A 22 6.96 11.18 5.98
CA PRO A 22 6.06 12.30 6.21
C PRO A 22 5.75 12.44 7.70
N ASP A 23 5.52 13.68 8.15
CA ASP A 23 4.99 13.93 9.49
C ASP A 23 3.48 13.71 9.45
N ILE A 24 3.07 12.49 9.76
CA ILE A 24 1.66 12.05 9.66
C ILE A 24 0.78 12.89 10.59
N ALA A 25 1.22 13.15 11.82
CA ALA A 25 0.44 13.95 12.77
C ALA A 25 0.19 15.36 12.23
N LEU A 26 1.20 15.98 11.63
CA LEU A 26 1.08 17.32 11.06
C LEU A 26 0.12 17.30 9.85
N VAL A 27 0.25 16.33 8.97
CA VAL A 27 -0.64 16.18 7.81
C VAL A 27 -2.09 16.03 8.29
N GLU A 28 -2.33 15.09 9.21
CA GLU A 28 -3.68 14.82 9.71
C GLU A 28 -4.29 15.97 10.51
N SER A 29 -3.47 16.81 11.13
CA SER A 29 -3.96 18.00 11.83
C SER A 29 -4.65 19.00 10.90
N ARG A 30 -4.39 18.91 9.62
CA ARG A 30 -4.99 19.77 8.57
C ARG A 30 -6.16 19.11 7.84
N LEU A 31 -6.45 17.85 8.17
CA LEU A 31 -7.53 17.08 7.56
C LEU A 31 -8.74 17.03 8.49
N SER A 32 -9.89 16.74 7.91
CA SER A 32 -11.11 16.45 8.68
C SER A 32 -11.05 15.03 9.23
N THR A 33 -12.18 14.50 9.70
CA THR A 33 -12.28 13.12 10.15
C THR A 33 -12.12 12.16 8.94
N PRO A 34 -11.40 11.04 9.07
CA PRO A 34 -11.33 10.06 7.99
C PRO A 34 -12.70 9.49 7.67
N LEU A 35 -12.96 9.25 6.39
CA LEU A 35 -14.20 8.64 5.93
C LEU A 35 -14.21 7.14 6.20
N PHE A 36 -13.07 6.50 6.02
CA PHE A 36 -12.92 5.06 6.19
C PHE A 36 -11.54 4.73 6.75
N THR A 37 -11.43 3.52 7.31
CA THR A 37 -10.17 2.97 7.78
C THR A 37 -10.04 1.53 7.31
N ALA A 38 -8.89 1.18 6.74
CA ALA A 38 -8.53 -0.19 6.40
C ALA A 38 -7.37 -0.64 7.26
N ASN A 39 -7.41 -1.89 7.72
CA ASN A 39 -6.30 -2.48 8.45
C ASN A 39 -5.52 -3.42 7.54
N PHE A 40 -4.24 -3.10 7.34
CA PHE A 40 -3.31 -4.01 6.68
C PHE A 40 -2.79 -5.00 7.72
N ALA A 41 -2.70 -6.25 7.34
CA ALA A 41 -2.24 -7.31 8.21
C ALA A 41 -1.08 -8.07 7.57
N ARG A 42 -0.13 -8.46 8.42
CA ARG A 42 1.07 -9.21 8.00
C ARG A 42 0.72 -10.62 7.53
N GLU A 43 -0.38 -11.18 8.02
CA GLU A 43 -0.78 -12.57 7.81
C GLU A 43 -1.79 -12.74 6.66
N ARG A 44 -1.70 -11.94 5.61
CA ARG A 44 -2.50 -12.19 4.40
C ARG A 44 -2.00 -13.46 3.71
N LYS A 45 -2.84 -14.11 2.92
CA LYS A 45 -2.54 -15.44 2.33
C LYS A 45 -1.24 -15.45 1.52
N ASP A 46 -0.99 -14.43 0.70
CA ASP A 46 0.22 -14.34 -0.11
C ASP A 46 1.29 -13.43 0.51
N SER A 47 1.11 -13.00 1.74
CA SER A 47 2.18 -12.33 2.49
C SER A 47 3.18 -13.35 3.02
N ASP A 48 4.45 -12.99 3.06
CA ASP A 48 5.52 -13.86 3.57
C ASP A 48 6.59 -13.03 4.28
N ALA A 49 7.74 -13.64 4.59
CA ALA A 49 8.80 -12.97 5.34
C ALA A 49 9.39 -11.75 4.61
N LEU A 50 9.28 -11.70 3.28
CA LEU A 50 9.80 -10.60 2.46
C LEU A 50 8.72 -9.70 1.85
N HIS A 51 7.45 -10.11 1.95
CA HIS A 51 6.30 -9.44 1.35
C HIS A 51 5.18 -9.34 2.38
N TRP A 52 5.12 -8.22 3.07
CA TRP A 52 4.14 -8.01 4.12
C TRP A 52 3.92 -6.52 4.39
N GLY A 53 2.83 -6.22 5.05
CA GLY A 53 2.56 -4.91 5.59
C GLY A 53 1.60 -5.02 6.76
N GLU A 54 1.72 -4.10 7.71
CA GLU A 54 0.83 -4.03 8.87
C GLU A 54 0.65 -2.58 9.28
N GLY A 55 -0.55 -2.24 9.70
CA GLY A 55 -0.87 -0.90 10.15
C GLY A 55 -2.22 -0.44 9.63
N GLU A 56 -2.46 0.84 9.73
CA GLU A 56 -3.76 1.43 9.46
C GLU A 56 -3.67 2.41 8.29
N LEU A 57 -4.53 2.20 7.29
CA LEU A 57 -4.72 3.14 6.19
C LEU A 57 -5.99 3.95 6.47
N ARG A 58 -5.84 5.24 6.67
CA ARG A 58 -6.95 6.17 6.87
C ARG A 58 -7.25 6.89 5.57
N LEU A 59 -8.51 6.83 5.14
CA LEU A 59 -8.96 7.36 3.86
C LEU A 59 -9.79 8.61 4.11
N TYR A 60 -9.26 9.75 3.67
CA TYR A 60 -9.94 11.05 3.70
C TYR A 60 -10.53 11.35 2.31
N THR A 61 -11.23 12.43 2.16
CA THR A 61 -11.87 12.78 0.89
C THR A 61 -10.90 12.81 -0.31
N ASP A 62 -9.70 13.33 -0.09
CA ASP A 62 -8.70 13.54 -1.14
C ASP A 62 -7.29 13.12 -0.73
N THR A 63 -7.16 12.45 0.42
CA THR A 63 -5.85 12.06 0.96
C THR A 63 -5.95 10.69 1.60
N LEU A 64 -4.94 9.86 1.36
CA LEU A 64 -4.79 8.55 2.00
C LEU A 64 -3.54 8.59 2.85
N VAL A 65 -3.68 8.23 4.13
CA VAL A 65 -2.59 8.27 5.11
C VAL A 65 -2.38 6.86 5.66
N PHE A 66 -1.18 6.34 5.50
CA PHE A 66 -0.81 5.05 6.08
C PHE A 66 0.14 5.26 7.25
N GLU A 67 -0.22 4.68 8.39
CA GLU A 67 0.63 4.64 9.58
C GLU A 67 0.88 3.19 9.94
N GLY A 68 2.13 2.76 9.80
CA GLY A 68 2.52 1.37 10.01
C GLY A 68 3.84 1.04 9.35
N LYS A 69 4.01 -0.22 8.98
CA LYS A 69 5.24 -0.75 8.41
C LYS A 69 4.94 -1.59 7.17
N LEU A 70 5.81 -1.46 6.17
CA LEU A 70 5.80 -2.31 4.98
C LEU A 70 7.16 -2.97 4.83
N ALA A 71 7.18 -4.22 4.36
CA ALA A 71 8.43 -4.85 3.94
C ALA A 71 9.05 -3.99 2.83
N PRO A 72 10.36 -3.70 2.89
CA PRO A 72 10.99 -2.92 1.84
C PRO A 72 10.98 -3.64 0.49
N GLY A 73 10.84 -2.89 -0.58
CA GLY A 73 10.88 -3.44 -1.92
C GLY A 73 10.74 -2.31 -2.96
N PRO A 74 11.07 -2.61 -4.23
CA PRO A 74 10.99 -1.61 -5.29
C PRO A 74 9.58 -1.50 -5.84
N ASP A 75 9.26 -0.32 -6.35
CA ASP A 75 8.11 -0.10 -7.23
C ASP A 75 6.75 -0.48 -6.61
N TYR A 76 6.54 -0.12 -5.34
CA TYR A 76 5.25 -0.34 -4.69
C TYR A 76 4.23 0.70 -5.13
N ARG A 77 3.00 0.26 -5.33
CA ARG A 77 1.85 1.09 -5.62
C ARG A 77 0.68 0.73 -4.72
N LEU A 78 -0.16 1.72 -4.45
CA LEU A 78 -1.41 1.51 -3.73
C LEU A 78 -2.55 1.46 -4.74
N TYR A 79 -3.36 0.41 -4.67
CA TYR A 79 -4.58 0.28 -5.46
C TYR A 79 -5.79 0.30 -4.56
N LEU A 80 -6.87 0.94 -5.01
CA LEU A 80 -8.19 0.72 -4.46
C LEU A 80 -8.89 -0.32 -5.34
N THR A 81 -9.49 -1.31 -4.72
CA THR A 81 -10.03 -2.48 -5.41
C THR A 81 -11.53 -2.64 -5.16
N PRO A 82 -12.27 -3.22 -6.13
CA PRO A 82 -13.71 -3.43 -5.95
C PRO A 82 -14.06 -4.51 -4.94
N GLU A 83 -13.10 -5.38 -4.60
CA GLU A 83 -13.31 -6.42 -3.59
C GLU A 83 -12.05 -6.69 -2.80
N PHE A 84 -12.19 -7.28 -1.62
CA PHE A 84 -11.06 -7.67 -0.78
C PHE A 84 -10.37 -8.90 -1.35
N VAL A 85 -9.06 -8.83 -1.52
CA VAL A 85 -8.22 -9.92 -2.02
C VAL A 85 -6.99 -10.09 -1.14
N GLU A 86 -6.45 -11.32 -1.12
CA GLU A 86 -5.27 -11.65 -0.31
C GLU A 86 -4.20 -12.41 -1.10
N THR A 87 -4.39 -12.57 -2.40
CA THR A 87 -3.47 -13.36 -3.24
C THR A 87 -3.12 -12.61 -4.52
N GLU A 88 -1.99 -12.97 -5.10
CA GLU A 88 -1.56 -12.45 -6.39
C GLU A 88 -2.59 -12.75 -7.48
N ALA A 89 -3.05 -14.00 -7.55
CA ALA A 89 -4.02 -14.41 -8.56
C ALA A 89 -5.33 -13.64 -8.43
N ALA A 90 -5.84 -13.47 -7.21
CA ALA A 90 -7.09 -12.75 -6.99
C ALA A 90 -6.94 -11.27 -7.35
N PHE A 91 -5.81 -10.63 -7.02
CA PHE A 91 -5.59 -9.24 -7.38
C PHE A 91 -5.46 -9.08 -8.90
N LEU A 92 -4.70 -9.93 -9.57
CA LEU A 92 -4.54 -9.86 -11.03
C LEU A 92 -5.87 -10.00 -11.76
N ALA A 93 -6.80 -10.79 -11.22
CA ALA A 93 -8.13 -10.96 -11.81
C ALA A 93 -8.95 -9.66 -11.80
N ILE A 94 -8.67 -8.74 -10.87
CA ILE A 94 -9.42 -7.48 -10.73
C ILE A 94 -8.56 -6.23 -10.93
N LYS A 95 -7.30 -6.38 -11.28
CA LYS A 95 -6.36 -5.26 -11.40
C LYS A 95 -6.86 -4.21 -12.40
N GLU A 96 -7.41 -4.64 -13.53
CA GLU A 96 -7.94 -3.73 -14.55
C GLU A 96 -9.15 -2.93 -14.07
N LYS A 97 -9.87 -3.43 -13.07
CA LYS A 97 -11.03 -2.75 -12.47
C LYS A 97 -10.64 -1.96 -11.23
N SER A 98 -9.37 -1.98 -10.86
CA SER A 98 -8.85 -1.31 -9.68
C SER A 98 -8.23 0.02 -10.06
N LEU A 99 -8.13 0.92 -9.09
CA LEU A 99 -7.59 2.25 -9.28
C LEU A 99 -6.18 2.34 -8.71
N ASP A 100 -5.21 2.69 -9.55
CA ASP A 100 -3.85 3.02 -9.12
C ASP A 100 -3.86 4.40 -8.48
N VAL A 101 -3.69 4.46 -7.17
CA VAL A 101 -3.73 5.72 -6.41
C VAL A 101 -2.38 6.42 -6.42
N GLY A 102 -1.30 5.69 -6.54
CA GLY A 102 0.03 6.29 -6.60
C GLY A 102 1.14 5.40 -6.11
N THR A 103 2.35 5.93 -6.22
CA THR A 103 3.59 5.25 -5.85
C THR A 103 3.86 5.38 -4.36
N ILE A 104 4.25 4.29 -3.72
CA ILE A 104 4.65 4.25 -2.31
C ILE A 104 6.17 4.22 -2.25
N LYS A 105 6.78 5.20 -1.58
CA LYS A 105 8.24 5.32 -1.48
C LYS A 105 8.76 5.17 -0.06
N ASN A 106 7.88 5.21 0.95
CA ASN A 106 8.25 5.08 2.35
C ASN A 106 7.64 3.81 2.94
N PHE A 107 8.43 3.09 3.73
CA PHE A 107 8.02 1.82 4.33
C PHE A 107 7.60 1.95 5.80
N ASP A 108 7.74 3.14 6.38
CA ASP A 108 7.37 3.45 7.77
C ASP A 108 6.13 4.33 7.87
N GLY A 109 5.46 4.53 6.76
CA GLY A 109 4.27 5.36 6.66
C GLY A 109 4.31 6.19 5.37
N PHE A 110 3.14 6.54 4.84
CA PHE A 110 3.07 7.35 3.63
C PHE A 110 1.81 8.19 3.58
N VAL A 111 1.85 9.22 2.74
CA VAL A 111 0.70 10.07 2.43
C VAL A 111 0.58 10.14 0.90
N LEU A 112 -0.60 9.83 0.39
CA LEU A 112 -0.93 9.94 -1.02
C LEU A 112 -2.11 10.88 -1.20
N ASN A 113 -2.02 11.79 -2.16
CA ASN A 113 -3.11 12.69 -2.49
C ASN A 113 -3.82 12.17 -3.74
N HIS A 114 -5.12 11.94 -3.63
CA HIS A 114 -5.93 11.48 -4.75
C HIS A 114 -7.37 11.91 -4.54
N SER A 115 -7.88 12.75 -5.41
CA SER A 115 -9.26 13.24 -5.31
C SER A 115 -10.25 12.19 -5.78
N THR A 116 -11.38 12.11 -5.13
CA THR A 116 -12.65 11.48 -5.56
C THR A 116 -12.82 9.98 -5.34
N ALA A 117 -11.78 9.16 -5.45
CA ALA A 117 -11.93 7.70 -5.46
C ALA A 117 -12.39 7.09 -4.14
N VAL A 118 -12.12 7.74 -3.02
CA VAL A 118 -12.43 7.21 -1.69
C VAL A 118 -13.95 7.09 -1.47
N ASN A 119 -14.73 8.02 -2.01
CA ASN A 119 -16.19 8.00 -1.91
C ASN A 119 -16.88 7.12 -2.95
N ASP A 120 -16.12 6.60 -3.91
CA ASP A 120 -16.71 5.78 -4.97
C ASP A 120 -17.06 4.41 -4.41
N ALA A 121 -18.35 4.08 -4.43
CA ALA A 121 -18.87 2.83 -3.88
C ALA A 121 -18.40 1.59 -4.64
N GLN A 122 -17.83 1.75 -5.82
CA GLN A 122 -17.28 0.59 -6.53
C GLN A 122 -15.98 0.06 -5.90
N TYR A 123 -15.32 0.84 -5.04
CA TYR A 123 -14.12 0.40 -4.34
C TYR A 123 -14.41 0.15 -2.86
N THR A 124 -13.90 -0.98 -2.35
CA THR A 124 -14.15 -1.43 -0.97
C THR A 124 -12.88 -1.73 -0.19
N SER A 125 -11.76 -1.84 -0.86
CA SER A 125 -10.53 -2.36 -0.27
C SER A 125 -9.30 -1.69 -0.88
N ALA A 126 -8.16 -1.91 -0.25
CA ALA A 126 -6.88 -1.41 -0.73
C ALA A 126 -5.85 -2.53 -0.79
N VAL A 127 -4.97 -2.48 -1.78
CA VAL A 127 -3.89 -3.45 -1.98
C VAL A 127 -2.59 -2.69 -2.18
N VAL A 128 -1.53 -3.14 -1.52
CA VAL A 128 -0.14 -2.73 -1.81
C VAL A 128 0.47 -3.78 -2.72
N TRP A 129 0.95 -3.36 -3.88
CA TRP A 129 1.41 -4.22 -4.96
C TRP A 129 2.77 -3.76 -5.48
N CYS A 130 3.68 -4.71 -5.70
CA CYS A 130 4.95 -4.45 -6.35
C CYS A 130 4.81 -4.65 -7.85
N GLU A 131 4.84 -3.57 -8.62
CA GLU A 131 4.62 -3.61 -10.08
C GLU A 131 5.72 -4.35 -10.84
N THR A 132 6.98 -4.09 -10.47
CA THR A 132 8.13 -4.67 -11.19
C THR A 132 8.15 -6.19 -11.11
N PHE A 133 7.90 -6.74 -9.93
CA PHE A 133 8.02 -8.19 -9.71
C PHE A 133 6.66 -8.90 -9.65
N GLY A 134 5.56 -8.17 -9.78
CA GLY A 134 4.24 -8.78 -9.72
C GLY A 134 3.97 -9.48 -8.40
N GLN A 135 4.29 -8.82 -7.28
CA GLN A 135 4.17 -9.42 -5.94
C GLN A 135 3.12 -8.72 -5.10
N PHE A 136 2.29 -9.52 -4.46
CA PHE A 136 1.34 -9.05 -3.45
C PHE A 136 2.09 -8.76 -2.15
N ILE A 137 1.82 -7.60 -1.54
CA ILE A 137 2.45 -7.19 -0.28
C ILE A 137 1.46 -7.32 0.87
N THR A 138 0.36 -6.58 0.83
CA THR A 138 -0.68 -6.64 1.85
C THR A 138 -1.98 -6.04 1.31
N SER A 139 -3.05 -6.21 2.06
CA SER A 139 -4.35 -5.65 1.72
C SER A 139 -5.19 -5.37 2.96
N GLY A 140 -6.23 -4.58 2.80
CA GLY A 140 -7.21 -4.30 3.84
C GLY A 140 -8.53 -3.85 3.24
N GLN A 141 -9.62 -4.17 3.91
CA GLN A 141 -10.96 -3.77 3.51
C GLN A 141 -11.42 -2.59 4.35
N TYR A 142 -12.03 -1.58 3.74
CA TYR A 142 -12.52 -0.40 4.45
C TYR A 142 -14.04 -0.23 4.38
N ARG A 143 -14.72 -0.95 3.50
CA ARG A 143 -16.19 -1.00 3.50
C ARG A 143 -16.67 -2.37 3.04
N PRO A 144 -17.89 -2.79 3.43
CA PRO A 144 -18.46 -4.06 2.98
C PRO A 144 -18.70 -4.12 1.49
#